data_7c4571055c0b251187a5ed4c06c08d63
#
_entry.id   7c4571055c0b251187a5ed4c06c08d63
#
_cell.length_a   1.000
_cell.length_b   1.000
_cell.length_c   1.000
_cell.angle_alpha   90.00
_cell.angle_beta   90.00
_cell.angle_gamma   90.00
#
_symmetry.space_group_name_H-M   'P 1'
#
loop_
_entity.id
_entity.type
_entity.pdbx_description
1 polymer ?
#
loop_
_entity_poly.entity_id
_entity_poly.type
_entity_poly.pdbx_seq_one_letter_code
_entity_poly.pdbx_strand_id
1 'polypeptide(L)'
;MVAKEKVNVYSTPTCPYCNMAKEFLKEHKIPFKNIDVSMDEKAAEHMIETSGQMGVPVIEIGKEIIVGFDVAKIKKALKIK
;
A
#
# COMPACT_ATOMS: atom_id res chain seq x y z
N MET A 1 9.52 18.78 -3.88
CA MET A 1 8.89 18.50 -2.60
C MET A 1 8.15 17.20 -2.62
N VAL A 2 8.32 16.40 -1.60
CA VAL A 2 7.66 15.09 -1.55
C VAL A 2 6.16 15.26 -1.41
N ALA A 3 5.42 14.45 -2.13
CA ALA A 3 3.98 14.44 -2.00
C ALA A 3 3.60 14.16 -0.55
N LYS A 4 2.70 14.96 -0.02
CA LYS A 4 2.25 14.82 1.36
C LYS A 4 1.05 13.90 1.47
N GLU A 5 0.84 13.09 0.47
CA GLU A 5 -0.27 12.17 0.46
C GLU A 5 -0.05 11.05 1.47
N LYS A 6 -1.14 10.64 2.09
CA LYS A 6 -1.06 9.54 3.03
C LYS A 6 -0.88 8.23 2.28
N VAL A 7 0.03 7.43 2.75
CA VAL A 7 0.28 6.11 2.18
C VAL A 7 -0.15 5.06 3.18
N ASN A 8 -1.08 4.23 2.76
CA ASN A 8 -1.55 3.11 3.57
C ASN A 8 -1.22 1.82 2.86
N VAL A 9 -0.62 0.89 3.58
CA VAL A 9 -0.30 -0.42 3.03
C VAL A 9 -1.19 -1.46 3.72
N TYR A 10 -2.08 -2.04 2.96
CA TYR A 10 -2.95 -3.11 3.47
C TYR A 10 -2.24 -4.43 3.25
N SER A 11 -1.97 -5.14 4.33
CA SER A 11 -1.15 -6.33 4.26
C SER A 11 -1.61 -7.40 5.25
N THR A 12 -0.99 -8.56 5.16
CA THR A 12 -1.16 -9.63 6.14
C THR A 12 0.22 -10.06 6.61
N PRO A 13 0.33 -10.67 7.80
CA PRO A 13 1.64 -11.08 8.33
C PRO A 13 2.39 -12.09 7.47
N THR A 14 1.66 -12.87 6.68
CA THR A 14 2.26 -13.95 5.90
C THR A 14 2.49 -13.61 4.43
N CYS A 15 2.39 -12.34 4.08
CA CYS A 15 2.52 -11.91 2.68
C CYS A 15 3.93 -11.42 2.37
N PRO A 16 4.73 -12.18 1.58
CA PRO A 16 6.08 -11.73 1.24
C PRO A 16 6.10 -10.47 0.39
N TYR A 17 5.15 -10.33 -0.52
CA TYR A 17 5.10 -9.12 -1.35
C TYR A 17 4.73 -7.88 -0.54
N CYS A 18 3.96 -8.07 0.54
CA CYS A 18 3.66 -6.97 1.43
C CYS A 18 4.93 -6.45 2.10
N ASN A 19 5.78 -7.36 2.52
CA ASN A 19 7.06 -6.99 3.13
C ASN A 19 7.94 -6.26 2.13
N MET A 20 7.97 -6.73 0.89
CA MET A 20 8.73 -6.08 -0.17
C MET A 20 8.25 -4.65 -0.42
N ALA A 21 6.94 -4.47 -0.44
CA ALA A 21 6.37 -3.13 -0.63
C ALA A 21 6.73 -2.21 0.52
N LYS A 22 6.66 -2.72 1.76
CA LYS A 22 7.02 -1.91 2.92
C LYS A 22 8.49 -1.54 2.93
N GLU A 23 9.36 -2.47 2.56
CA GLU A 23 10.78 -2.18 2.46
C GLU A 23 11.08 -1.15 1.39
N PHE A 24 10.40 -1.25 0.26
CA PHE A 24 10.56 -0.29 -0.82
C PHE A 24 10.23 1.12 -0.34
N LEU A 25 9.12 1.26 0.37
CA LEU A 25 8.73 2.56 0.89
C LEU A 25 9.73 3.08 1.92
N LYS A 26 10.25 2.21 2.76
CA LYS A 26 11.26 2.60 3.75
C LYS A 26 12.55 3.05 3.08
N GLU A 27 12.98 2.36 2.03
CA GLU A 27 14.19 2.73 1.31
C GLU A 27 14.09 4.10 0.68
N HIS A 28 12.90 4.47 0.25
CA HIS A 28 12.65 5.78 -0.33
C HIS A 28 12.24 6.82 0.70
N LYS A 29 12.33 6.47 1.98
CA LYS A 29 12.01 7.36 3.10
C LYS A 29 10.59 7.92 3.01
N ILE A 30 9.66 7.07 2.59
CA ILE A 30 8.27 7.44 2.45
C ILE A 30 7.52 6.93 3.68
N PRO A 31 6.96 7.84 4.49
CA PRO A 31 6.16 7.39 5.64
C PRO A 31 4.89 6.71 5.17
N PHE A 32 4.55 5.62 5.81
CA PHE A 32 3.35 4.88 5.47
C PHE A 32 2.75 4.27 6.73
N LYS A 33 1.48 3.93 6.65
CA LYS A 33 0.81 3.23 7.71
C LYS A 33 0.58 1.79 7.28
N ASN A 34 1.05 0.86 8.09
CA ASN A 34 0.84 -0.56 7.81
C ASN A 34 -0.47 -0.99 8.47
N ILE A 35 -1.39 -1.49 7.67
CA ILE A 35 -2.69 -1.92 8.15
C ILE A 35 -2.81 -3.42 7.94
N ASP A 36 -2.96 -4.14 9.05
CA ASP A 36 -3.07 -5.59 9.01
C ASP A 36 -4.54 -5.98 8.83
N VAL A 37 -4.89 -6.32 7.60
CA VAL A 37 -6.28 -6.65 7.27
C VAL A 37 -6.71 -8.02 7.78
N SER A 38 -5.77 -8.81 8.27
CA SER A 38 -6.13 -10.08 8.89
C SER A 38 -6.70 -9.87 10.30
N MET A 39 -6.43 -8.71 10.88
CA MET A 39 -6.88 -8.36 12.23
C MET A 39 -7.93 -7.25 12.24
N ASP A 40 -8.08 -6.54 11.13
CA ASP A 40 -8.98 -5.39 11.06
C ASP A 40 -9.99 -5.60 9.93
N GLU A 41 -11.18 -6.02 10.29
CA GLU A 41 -12.23 -6.30 9.32
C GLU A 41 -12.69 -5.07 8.56
N LYS A 42 -12.74 -3.92 9.24
CA LYS A 42 -13.16 -2.69 8.59
C LYS A 42 -12.15 -2.24 7.55
N ALA A 43 -10.88 -2.39 7.86
CA ALA A 43 -9.83 -2.08 6.89
C ALA A 43 -9.89 -3.02 5.71
N ALA A 44 -10.16 -4.30 5.96
CA ALA A 44 -10.30 -5.28 4.88
C ALA A 44 -11.47 -4.92 3.97
N GLU A 45 -12.60 -4.53 4.54
CA GLU A 45 -13.75 -4.11 3.74
C GLU A 45 -13.43 -2.88 2.90
N HIS A 46 -12.76 -1.91 3.50
CA HIS A 46 -12.35 -0.71 2.77
C HIS A 46 -11.42 -1.06 1.62
N MET A 47 -10.48 -1.95 1.87
CA MET A 47 -9.55 -2.41 0.83
C MET A 47 -10.30 -3.05 -0.33
N ILE A 48 -11.26 -3.92 -0.03
CA ILE A 48 -12.04 -4.58 -1.06
C ILE A 48 -12.86 -3.57 -1.85
N GLU A 49 -13.50 -2.62 -1.17
CA GLU A 49 -14.31 -1.62 -1.82
C GLU A 49 -13.48 -0.73 -2.74
N THR A 50 -12.28 -0.34 -2.33
CA THR A 50 -11.46 0.59 -3.10
C THR A 50 -10.65 -0.09 -4.18
N SER A 51 -10.22 -1.34 -3.97
CA SER A 51 -9.39 -2.05 -4.93
C SER A 51 -10.19 -3.01 -5.81
N GLY A 52 -11.36 -3.38 -5.37
CA GLY A 52 -12.18 -4.34 -6.10
C GLY A 52 -11.73 -5.79 -5.96
N GLN A 53 -10.85 -6.06 -5.01
CA GLN A 53 -10.37 -7.42 -4.80
C GLN A 53 -9.90 -7.64 -3.36
N MET A 54 -9.76 -8.88 -3.00
CA MET A 54 -9.36 -9.27 -1.65
C MET A 54 -7.86 -9.47 -1.47
N GLY A 55 -7.09 -9.48 -2.55
CA GLY A 55 -5.66 -9.78 -2.47
C GLY A 55 -4.84 -8.70 -1.82
N VAL A 56 -3.72 -9.07 -1.25
CA VAL A 56 -2.74 -8.17 -0.66
C VAL A 56 -1.40 -8.33 -1.36
N PRO A 57 -0.54 -7.33 -1.35
CA PRO A 57 -0.72 -6.02 -0.74
C PRO A 57 -1.58 -5.09 -1.60
N VAL A 58 -2.25 -4.17 -0.95
CA VAL A 58 -2.92 -3.05 -1.62
C VAL A 58 -2.33 -1.79 -1.02
N ILE A 59 -1.86 -0.91 -1.86
CA ILE A 59 -1.22 0.33 -1.42
C ILE A 59 -2.09 1.49 -1.83
N GLU A 60 -2.53 2.24 -0.84
CA GLU A 60 -3.36 3.41 -1.07
C GLU A 60 -2.51 4.67 -0.91
N ILE A 61 -2.40 5.45 -1.96
CA ILE A 61 -1.60 6.67 -1.95
C ILE A 61 -2.53 7.82 -2.34
N GLY A 62 -2.97 8.58 -1.34
CA GLY A 62 -3.95 9.61 -1.60
C GLY A 62 -5.19 9.03 -2.21
N LYS A 63 -5.44 9.32 -3.48
CA LYS A 63 -6.58 8.78 -4.21
C LYS A 63 -6.22 7.62 -5.13
N GLU A 64 -4.93 7.29 -5.19
CA GLU A 64 -4.47 6.21 -6.05
C GLU A 64 -4.48 4.89 -5.31
N ILE A 65 -4.97 3.86 -5.97
CA ILE A 65 -4.99 2.51 -5.41
C ILE A 65 -4.12 1.61 -6.27
N ILE A 66 -3.13 1.00 -5.65
CA ILE A 66 -2.21 0.11 -6.34
C ILE A 66 -2.40 -1.29 -5.80
N VAL A 67 -2.74 -2.19 -6.68
CA VAL A 67 -2.96 -3.59 -6.32
C VAL A 67 -1.69 -4.38 -6.57
N GLY A 68 -1.21 -5.05 -5.54
CA GLY A 68 0.01 -5.81 -5.62
C GLY A 68 1.26 -4.94 -5.47
N PHE A 69 2.41 -5.57 -5.55
CA PHE A 69 3.68 -4.85 -5.48
C PHE A 69 4.11 -4.45 -6.89
N ASP A 70 3.67 -3.29 -7.30
CA ASP A 70 3.97 -2.75 -8.62
C ASP A 70 4.82 -1.50 -8.46
N VAL A 71 6.12 -1.67 -8.58
CA VAL A 71 7.08 -0.58 -8.36
C VAL A 71 6.83 0.58 -9.32
N ALA A 72 6.54 0.28 -10.58
CA ALA A 72 6.30 1.33 -11.57
C ALA A 72 5.11 2.20 -11.19
N LYS A 73 4.02 1.58 -10.77
CA LYS A 73 2.83 2.32 -10.36
C LYS A 73 3.05 3.08 -9.07
N ILE A 74 3.80 2.48 -8.13
CA ILE A 74 4.11 3.14 -6.87
C ILE A 74 4.93 4.40 -7.12
N LYS A 75 5.95 4.28 -7.95
CA LYS A 75 6.79 5.43 -8.27
C LYS A 75 5.99 6.53 -8.96
N LYS A 76 5.12 6.14 -9.87
CA LYS A 76 4.29 7.10 -10.59
C LYS A 76 3.34 7.82 -9.64
N ALA A 77 2.71 7.09 -8.75
CA ALA A 77 1.76 7.68 -7.81
C ALA A 77 2.45 8.60 -6.81
N LEU A 78 3.66 8.26 -6.40
CA LEU A 78 4.44 9.05 -5.46
C LEU A 78 5.29 10.11 -6.15
N LYS A 79 5.32 10.10 -7.46
CA LYS A 79 6.11 11.03 -8.26
C LYS A 79 7.60 10.98 -7.93
N ILE A 80 8.09 9.78 -7.70
CA ILE A 80 9.52 9.55 -7.46
C ILE A 80 10.11 8.79 -8.65
N LYS A 81 11.42 8.86 -8.75
CA LYS A 81 12.11 8.21 -9.86
C LYS A 81 12.74 6.90 -9.45
#